data_a52604ed332e76b98b1e661e2a178dc4
#
_entry.id   a52604ed332e76b98b1e661e2a178dc4
#
_cell.length_a   1.000
_cell.length_b   1.000
_cell.length_c   1.000
_cell.angle_alpha   90.00
_cell.angle_beta   90.00
_cell.angle_gamma   90.00
#
_symmetry.space_group_name_H-M   'P 1'
#
loop_
_entity.id
_entity.type
_entity.pdbx_description
1 polymer ?
#
loop_
_entity_poly.entity_id
_entity_poly.type
_entity_poly.pdbx_seq_one_letter_code
_entity_poly.pdbx_strand_id
1 'polypeptide(L)'
;EAAALVHDIGIHVSEKKYGSSQGRYQEIEGPSEARSLLARIPGFSSEEVDRICFLVGHHHTYSDIQGMDYQILVEADFLVNIYEDRLSSDAVRHVREKIFRTRTGRELLDAMYGSNPWEMACPDDCCHGGC
;
A
#
# COMPACT_ATOMS: atom_id res chain seq x y z
N GLU A 1 -7.55 10.08 -6.67
CA GLU A 1 -8.16 10.21 -5.33
C GLU A 1 -9.15 9.08 -5.03
N ALA A 2 -10.20 8.87 -5.84
CA ALA A 2 -11.22 7.85 -5.55
C ALA A 2 -10.65 6.44 -5.36
N ALA A 3 -9.69 6.00 -6.18
CA ALA A 3 -9.03 4.71 -6.01
C ALA A 3 -8.32 4.59 -4.66
N ALA A 4 -7.68 5.65 -4.18
CA ALA A 4 -7.02 5.65 -2.87
C ALA A 4 -8.01 5.45 -1.71
N LEU A 5 -9.22 6.00 -1.83
CA LEU A 5 -10.26 5.84 -0.81
C LEU A 5 -10.83 4.42 -0.76
N VAL A 6 -10.85 3.70 -1.88
CA VAL A 6 -11.50 2.39 -1.98
C VAL A 6 -10.52 1.22 -2.22
N HIS A 7 -9.20 1.49 -2.27
CA HIS A 7 -8.23 0.45 -2.63
C HIS A 7 -8.30 -0.79 -1.72
N ASP A 8 -8.54 -0.60 -0.44
CA ASP A 8 -8.63 -1.66 0.58
C ASP A 8 -10.06 -2.19 0.80
N ILE A 9 -11.03 -1.83 -0.04
CA ILE A 9 -12.44 -2.22 0.15
C ILE A 9 -12.64 -3.75 0.17
N GLY A 10 -11.72 -4.50 -0.40
CA GLY A 10 -11.74 -5.97 -0.42
C GLY A 10 -11.34 -6.65 0.89
N ILE A 11 -10.77 -5.94 1.87
CA ILE A 11 -10.26 -6.53 3.11
C ILE A 11 -11.35 -7.31 3.86
N HIS A 12 -12.47 -6.67 4.14
CA HIS A 12 -13.54 -7.27 4.93
C HIS A 12 -14.13 -8.54 4.28
N VAL A 13 -14.38 -8.49 2.98
CA VAL A 13 -14.87 -9.66 2.22
C VAL A 13 -13.84 -10.77 2.19
N SER A 14 -12.56 -10.41 2.01
CA SER A 14 -11.46 -11.38 2.02
C SER A 14 -11.32 -12.10 3.35
N GLU A 15 -11.38 -11.38 4.45
CA GLU A 15 -11.35 -11.96 5.79
C GLU A 15 -12.54 -12.90 6.02
N LYS A 16 -13.72 -12.49 5.60
CA LYS A 16 -14.94 -13.29 5.76
C LYS A 16 -14.91 -14.57 4.91
N LYS A 17 -14.41 -14.51 3.68
CA LYS A 17 -14.37 -15.65 2.75
C LYS A 17 -13.19 -16.59 2.99
N TYR A 18 -12.02 -16.04 3.23
CA TYR A 18 -10.74 -16.77 3.24
C TYR A 18 -10.08 -16.83 4.61
N GLY A 19 -10.61 -16.12 5.61
CA GLY A 19 -9.95 -15.95 6.90
C GLY A 19 -8.65 -15.17 6.82
N SER A 20 -8.43 -14.41 5.77
CA SER A 20 -7.18 -13.68 5.50
C SER A 20 -7.43 -12.47 4.61
N SER A 21 -6.71 -11.40 4.89
CA SER A 21 -6.68 -10.17 4.09
C SER A 21 -5.43 -10.05 3.21
N GLN A 22 -4.77 -11.16 2.89
CA GLN A 22 -3.61 -11.12 2.01
C GLN A 22 -3.91 -10.43 0.68
N GLY A 23 -2.93 -9.70 0.13
CA GLY A 23 -3.08 -8.87 -1.06
C GLY A 23 -3.78 -9.56 -2.22
N ARG A 24 -3.45 -10.83 -2.49
CA ARG A 24 -4.08 -11.61 -3.57
C ARG A 24 -5.59 -11.77 -3.40
N TYR A 25 -6.08 -11.89 -2.17
CA TYR A 25 -7.51 -12.02 -1.90
C TYR A 25 -8.22 -10.67 -2.05
N GLN A 26 -7.57 -9.60 -1.61
CA GLN A 26 -8.07 -8.24 -1.81
C GLN A 26 -8.18 -7.91 -3.30
N GLU A 27 -7.22 -8.29 -4.11
CA GLU A 27 -7.24 -8.09 -5.57
C GLU A 27 -8.34 -8.88 -6.27
N ILE A 28 -8.70 -10.06 -5.75
CA ILE A 28 -9.81 -10.88 -6.28
C ILE A 28 -11.17 -10.27 -5.91
N GLU A 29 -11.36 -9.91 -4.65
CA GLU A 29 -12.67 -9.49 -4.11
C GLU A 29 -12.91 -7.98 -4.22
N GLY A 30 -11.86 -7.18 -4.18
CA GLY A 30 -11.94 -5.73 -4.16
C GLY A 30 -12.66 -5.09 -5.36
N PRO A 31 -12.36 -5.49 -6.61
CA PRO A 31 -12.97 -4.85 -7.79
C PRO A 31 -14.50 -4.90 -7.81
N SER A 32 -15.12 -6.01 -7.46
CA SER A 32 -16.58 -6.12 -7.43
C SER A 32 -17.19 -5.30 -6.31
N GLU A 33 -16.56 -5.23 -5.14
CA GLU A 33 -16.98 -4.37 -4.04
C GLU A 33 -16.88 -2.89 -4.40
N ALA A 34 -15.78 -2.47 -5.03
CA ALA A 34 -15.60 -1.11 -5.52
C ALA A 34 -16.64 -0.74 -6.56
N ARG A 35 -16.90 -1.62 -7.51
CA ARG A 35 -17.92 -1.41 -8.55
C ARG A 35 -19.32 -1.24 -7.96
N SER A 36 -19.69 -2.07 -7.01
CA SER A 36 -21.00 -1.99 -6.32
C SER A 36 -21.15 -0.70 -5.54
N LEU A 37 -20.09 -0.24 -4.89
CA LEU A 37 -20.09 1.04 -4.17
C LEU A 37 -20.22 2.22 -5.13
N LEU A 38 -19.37 2.26 -6.16
CA LEU A 38 -19.33 3.37 -7.13
C LEU A 38 -20.62 3.48 -7.95
N ALA A 39 -21.30 2.35 -8.22
CA ALA A 39 -22.60 2.35 -8.89
C ALA A 39 -23.68 3.13 -8.13
N ARG A 40 -23.55 3.30 -6.82
CA ARG A 40 -24.46 4.05 -5.97
C ARG A 40 -24.09 5.53 -5.81
N ILE A 41 -22.95 5.94 -6.33
CA ILE A 41 -22.44 7.31 -6.24
C ILE A 41 -22.53 7.94 -7.62
N PRO A 42 -23.32 9.04 -7.80
CA PRO A 42 -23.39 9.72 -9.09
C PRO A 42 -22.09 10.47 -9.41
N GLY A 43 -21.82 10.64 -10.69
CA GLY A 43 -20.71 11.48 -11.16
C GLY A 43 -19.50 10.73 -11.70
N PHE A 44 -19.44 9.41 -11.59
CA PHE A 44 -18.38 8.60 -12.20
C PHE A 44 -18.81 8.09 -13.58
N SER A 45 -17.95 8.27 -14.58
CA SER A 45 -18.16 7.62 -15.90
C SER A 45 -17.85 6.11 -15.79
N SER A 46 -18.35 5.33 -16.76
CA SER A 46 -18.02 3.90 -16.81
C SER A 46 -16.54 3.65 -16.96
N GLU A 47 -15.82 4.50 -17.70
CA GLU A 47 -14.37 4.40 -17.87
C GLU A 47 -13.61 4.68 -16.56
N GLU A 48 -14.06 5.68 -15.80
CA GLU A 48 -13.50 5.97 -14.47
C GLU A 48 -13.73 4.83 -13.50
N VAL A 49 -14.93 4.25 -13.47
CA VAL A 49 -15.24 3.08 -12.64
C VAL A 49 -14.36 1.89 -13.02
N ASP A 50 -14.22 1.61 -14.32
CA ASP A 50 -13.36 0.51 -14.79
C ASP A 50 -11.90 0.72 -14.39
N ARG A 51 -11.39 1.95 -14.49
CA ARG A 51 -10.01 2.25 -14.08
C ARG A 51 -9.83 2.12 -12.57
N ILE A 52 -10.76 2.61 -11.77
CA ILE A 52 -10.72 2.47 -10.31
C ILE A 52 -10.73 0.99 -9.91
N CYS A 53 -11.61 0.19 -10.50
CA CYS A 53 -11.67 -1.25 -10.24
C CYS A 53 -10.39 -1.96 -10.65
N PHE A 54 -9.78 -1.57 -11.77
CA PHE A 54 -8.47 -2.09 -12.17
C PHE A 54 -7.39 -1.81 -11.12
N LEU A 55 -7.32 -0.57 -10.63
CA LEU A 55 -6.35 -0.17 -9.59
C LEU A 55 -6.58 -0.94 -8.29
N VAL A 56 -7.83 -1.11 -7.86
CA VAL A 56 -8.18 -1.91 -6.69
C VAL A 56 -7.74 -3.37 -6.86
N GLY A 57 -7.91 -3.93 -8.07
CA GLY A 57 -7.52 -5.30 -8.38
C GLY A 57 -6.02 -5.53 -8.61
N HIS A 58 -5.20 -4.48 -8.58
CA HIS A 58 -3.76 -4.60 -8.92
C HIS A 58 -2.82 -3.88 -7.95
N HIS A 59 -3.34 -3.20 -6.91
CA HIS A 59 -2.49 -2.36 -6.04
C HIS A 59 -1.48 -3.14 -5.19
N HIS A 60 -1.61 -4.45 -5.07
CA HIS A 60 -0.61 -5.35 -4.49
C HIS A 60 0.25 -6.08 -5.53
N THR A 61 0.05 -5.79 -6.81
CA THR A 61 0.87 -6.31 -7.91
C THR A 61 1.88 -5.26 -8.33
N TYR A 62 3.16 -5.53 -8.13
CA TYR A 62 4.25 -4.55 -8.29
C TYR A 62 5.07 -4.77 -9.55
N SER A 63 4.69 -5.71 -10.38
CA SER A 63 5.24 -5.93 -11.71
C SER A 63 4.39 -5.19 -12.75
N ASP A 64 5.06 -4.57 -13.71
CA ASP A 64 4.38 -3.89 -14.83
C ASP A 64 3.37 -2.82 -14.39
N ILE A 65 3.81 -1.93 -13.51
CA ILE A 65 3.00 -0.80 -13.04
C ILE A 65 2.86 0.21 -14.17
N GLN A 66 1.71 0.22 -14.84
CA GLN A 66 1.42 1.13 -15.95
C GLN A 66 0.48 2.25 -15.54
N GLY A 67 0.90 3.47 -15.85
CA GLY A 67 0.15 4.67 -15.55
C GLY A 67 0.57 5.33 -14.24
N MET A 68 0.55 6.65 -14.23
CA MET A 68 0.98 7.45 -13.08
C MET A 68 0.03 7.27 -11.88
N ASP A 69 -1.27 7.09 -12.13
CA ASP A 69 -2.26 6.83 -11.09
C ASP A 69 -1.98 5.53 -10.32
N TYR A 70 -1.60 4.47 -11.04
CA TYR A 70 -1.21 3.19 -10.44
C TYR A 70 0.10 3.33 -9.64
N GLN A 71 1.10 3.97 -10.21
CA GLN A 71 2.38 4.19 -9.54
C GLN A 71 2.20 5.00 -8.25
N ILE A 72 1.44 6.09 -8.29
CA ILE A 72 1.17 6.92 -7.11
C ILE A 72 0.43 6.13 -6.03
N LEU A 73 -0.58 5.35 -6.41
CA LEU A 73 -1.34 4.53 -5.45
C LEU A 73 -0.44 3.53 -4.74
N VAL A 74 0.42 2.82 -5.47
CA VAL A 74 1.35 1.84 -4.91
C VAL A 74 2.35 2.51 -3.96
N GLU A 75 2.95 3.63 -4.35
CA GLU A 75 3.89 4.37 -3.50
C GLU A 75 3.21 4.89 -2.23
N ALA A 76 2.01 5.44 -2.34
CA ALA A 76 1.25 5.93 -1.19
C ALA A 76 0.87 4.81 -0.21
N ASP A 77 0.47 3.65 -0.72
CA ASP A 77 0.17 2.47 0.08
C ASP A 77 1.42 1.97 0.84
N PHE A 78 2.56 1.92 0.18
CA PHE A 78 3.83 1.58 0.83
C PHE A 78 4.22 2.55 1.94
N LEU A 79 4.00 3.86 1.76
CA LEU A 79 4.31 4.84 2.81
C LEU A 79 3.56 4.55 4.12
N VAL A 80 2.33 4.09 4.03
CA VAL A 80 1.54 3.71 5.21
C VAL A 80 1.96 2.35 5.75
N ASN A 81 2.11 1.36 4.88
CA ASN A 81 2.43 -0.01 5.27
C ASN A 81 3.82 -0.14 5.92
N ILE A 82 4.79 0.64 5.49
CA ILE A 82 6.11 0.72 6.15
C ILE A 82 5.96 1.07 7.64
N TYR A 83 5.08 2.02 7.95
CA TYR A 83 4.81 2.42 9.32
C TYR A 83 4.06 1.33 10.10
N GLU A 84 2.97 0.80 9.53
CA GLU A 84 2.12 -0.20 10.18
C GLU A 84 2.86 -1.49 10.47
N ASP A 85 3.67 -1.95 9.51
CA ASP A 85 4.43 -3.21 9.59
C ASP A 85 5.82 -3.03 10.23
N ARG A 86 6.21 -1.80 10.55
CA ARG A 86 7.53 -1.45 11.12
C ARG A 86 8.69 -2.06 10.35
N LEU A 87 8.72 -1.82 9.05
CA LEU A 87 9.77 -2.38 8.19
C LEU A 87 11.17 -1.89 8.61
N SER A 88 12.16 -2.78 8.53
CA SER A 88 13.55 -2.45 8.79
C SER A 88 14.11 -1.44 7.78
N SER A 89 15.20 -0.73 8.13
CA SER A 89 15.89 0.19 7.22
C SER A 89 16.31 -0.48 5.92
N ASP A 90 16.75 -1.72 5.97
CA ASP A 90 17.13 -2.48 4.77
C ASP A 90 15.92 -2.78 3.88
N ALA A 91 14.78 -3.14 4.48
CA ALA A 91 13.53 -3.34 3.76
C ALA A 91 13.03 -2.03 3.13
N VAL A 92 13.08 -0.92 3.84
CA VAL A 92 12.73 0.42 3.33
C VAL A 92 13.62 0.80 2.13
N ARG A 93 14.93 0.58 2.24
CA ARG A 93 15.87 0.84 1.14
C ARG A 93 15.55 0.00 -0.08
N HIS A 94 15.25 -1.28 0.11
CA HIS A 94 14.85 -2.18 -0.97
C HIS A 94 13.56 -1.71 -1.67
N VAL A 95 12.54 -1.35 -0.90
CA VAL A 95 11.28 -0.80 -1.42
C VAL A 95 11.54 0.50 -2.20
N ARG A 96 12.39 1.38 -1.67
CA ARG A 96 12.77 2.63 -2.35
C ARG A 96 13.37 2.38 -3.73
N GLU A 97 14.28 1.44 -3.82
CA GLU A 97 14.97 1.11 -5.08
C GLU A 97 14.08 0.37 -6.08
N LYS A 98 13.25 -0.54 -5.62
CA LYS A 98 12.47 -1.44 -6.48
C LYS A 98 11.10 -0.89 -6.86
N ILE A 99 10.47 -0.12 -5.98
CA ILE A 99 9.06 0.29 -6.12
C ILE A 99 8.94 1.80 -6.41
N PHE A 100 9.64 2.64 -5.64
CA PHE A 100 9.48 4.09 -5.74
C PHE A 100 10.11 4.65 -7.02
N ARG A 101 9.30 5.34 -7.83
CA ARG A 101 9.69 5.95 -9.10
C ARG A 101 9.46 7.45 -9.14
N THR A 102 8.43 7.95 -8.41
CA THR A 102 8.13 9.37 -8.42
C THR A 102 9.10 10.14 -7.53
N ARG A 103 9.41 11.39 -7.92
CA ARG A 103 10.25 12.28 -7.13
C ARG A 103 9.62 12.56 -5.76
N THR A 104 8.35 12.95 -5.74
CA THR A 104 7.64 13.28 -4.50
C THR A 104 7.53 12.07 -3.58
N GLY A 105 7.23 10.88 -4.12
CA GLY A 105 7.16 9.65 -3.33
C GLY A 105 8.49 9.34 -2.65
N ARG A 106 9.61 9.47 -3.37
CA ARG A 106 10.96 9.28 -2.81
C ARG A 106 11.31 10.32 -1.76
N GLU A 107 10.97 11.58 -1.99
CA GLU A 107 11.20 12.66 -1.02
C GLU A 107 10.40 12.42 0.27
N LEU A 108 9.14 12.00 0.17
CA LEU A 108 8.32 11.63 1.33
C LEU A 108 8.88 10.42 2.06
N LEU A 109 9.27 9.38 1.34
CA LEU A 109 9.87 8.18 1.92
C LEU A 109 11.14 8.53 2.72
N ASP A 110 12.03 9.33 2.14
CA ASP A 110 13.27 9.76 2.77
C ASP A 110 13.00 10.65 4.00
N ALA A 111 12.00 11.53 3.92
CA ALA A 111 11.61 12.38 5.04
C ALA A 111 11.00 11.60 6.21
N MET A 112 10.18 10.60 5.90
CA MET A 112 9.48 9.81 6.92
C MET A 112 10.36 8.72 7.55
N TYR A 113 11.23 8.10 6.76
CA TYR A 113 11.93 6.86 7.14
C TYR A 113 13.43 6.88 6.92
N GLY A 114 13.99 8.01 6.50
CA GLY A 114 15.45 8.16 6.29
C GLY A 114 16.27 7.99 7.56
N SER A 115 15.68 8.32 8.72
CA SER A 115 16.17 7.95 10.04
C SER A 115 15.09 7.05 10.64
N ASN A 116 15.22 5.75 10.53
CA ASN A 116 14.17 4.83 10.94
C ASN A 116 13.82 5.02 12.43
N PRO A 117 12.62 5.52 12.74
CA PRO A 117 12.28 5.94 14.11
C PRO A 117 12.23 4.78 15.12
N TRP A 118 12.11 3.55 14.66
CA TRP A 118 12.11 2.38 15.56
C TRP A 118 13.47 1.69 15.69
N GLU A 119 14.45 2.01 14.86
CA GLU A 119 15.83 1.53 15.03
C GLU A 119 16.64 2.39 16.02
N MET A 120 16.19 3.61 16.30
CA MET A 120 16.83 4.49 17.28
C MET A 120 16.46 4.16 18.74
N ALA A 121 15.59 3.18 18.99
CA ALA A 121 15.09 2.84 20.31
C ALA A 121 15.72 1.58 20.93
N CYS A 122 16.94 1.19 20.51
CA CYS A 122 17.78 0.33 21.31
C CYS A 122 18.73 1.23 22.13
N PRO A 123 18.50 1.46 23.43
CA PRO A 123 19.56 1.96 24.26
C PRO A 123 20.66 0.87 24.31
N ASP A 124 21.88 1.27 24.09
CA ASP A 124 23.11 0.44 24.19
C ASP A 124 23.35 -0.20 25.58
N ASP A 125 22.34 -0.32 26.42
CA ASP A 125 22.44 -0.75 27.80
C ASP A 125 21.94 -2.16 28.10
N CYS A 126 21.58 -2.97 27.09
CA CYS A 126 21.16 -4.37 27.34
C CYS A 126 22.17 -5.45 26.95
N CYS A 127 23.35 -5.09 26.49
CA CYS A 127 24.37 -6.09 26.08
C CYS A 127 25.53 -6.28 27.07
N HIS A 128 25.48 -5.72 28.29
CA HIS A 128 26.52 -5.95 29.31
C HIS A 128 25.87 -6.38 30.64
N GLY A 129 25.29 -7.55 30.66
CA GLY A 129 24.85 -8.24 31.86
C GLY A 129 25.21 -9.71 31.71
N GLY A 130 26.49 -10.02 31.85
CA GLY A 130 26.92 -11.38 32.04
C GLY A 130 26.49 -11.91 33.39
N CYS A 131 25.99 -13.11 33.42
CA CYS A 131 26.19 -14.23 34.34
C CYS A 131 25.38 -15.39 33.87
#